data_6db43e99d82129f8ff802f21c70d53e7
#
_entry.id   6db43e99d82129f8ff802f21c70d53e7
#
_cell.length_a   1.000
_cell.length_b   1.000
_cell.length_c   1.000
_cell.angle_alpha   90.00
_cell.angle_beta   90.00
_cell.angle_gamma   90.00
#
_symmetry.space_group_name_H-M   'P 1'
#
loop_
_entity.id
_entity.type
_entity.pdbx_description
1 polymer ?
#
loop_
_entity_poly.entity_id
_entity_poly.type
_entity_poly.pdbx_seq_one_letter_code
_entity_poly.pdbx_strand_id
1 'polypeptide(L)'
;MIDFADDAQDLIAGYRRFRASRYREARDVFYRLRDGQEPATMIIACADSRADPAMIFDSAPGELFTVRNVAALVPPYDESGGLHGVSAALEFAVTRLKVKQIVVMGHGGCGGIAASLAAAADRP
;
A
#
# COMPACT_ATOMS: atom_id res chain seq x y z
N MET A 1 -15.04 -22.32 1.19
CA MET A 1 -15.50 -20.98 1.65
C MET A 1 -14.33 -20.28 2.32
N ILE A 2 -14.06 -19.05 1.99
CA ILE A 2 -13.05 -18.24 2.69
C ILE A 2 -13.70 -17.72 3.96
N ASP A 3 -13.07 -18.01 5.09
CA ASP A 3 -13.49 -17.50 6.39
C ASP A 3 -12.71 -16.21 6.66
N PHE A 4 -13.42 -15.10 6.70
CA PHE A 4 -12.81 -13.79 6.93
C PHE A 4 -12.70 -13.50 8.42
N ALA A 5 -11.66 -12.76 8.79
CA ALA A 5 -11.49 -12.29 10.15
C ALA A 5 -12.59 -11.27 10.50
N ASP A 6 -13.37 -11.55 11.52
CA ASP A 6 -14.46 -10.68 11.98
C ASP A 6 -14.05 -9.82 13.19
N ASP A 7 -13.06 -10.23 13.94
CA ASP A 7 -12.62 -9.52 15.13
C ASP A 7 -11.09 -9.55 15.32
N ALA A 8 -10.60 -8.91 16.38
CA ALA A 8 -9.19 -8.83 16.70
C ALA A 8 -8.56 -10.21 17.02
N GLN A 9 -9.33 -11.15 17.56
CA GLN A 9 -8.84 -12.50 17.85
C GLN A 9 -8.55 -13.27 16.56
N ASP A 10 -9.38 -13.09 15.56
CA ASP A 10 -9.16 -13.68 14.23
C ASP A 10 -7.92 -13.10 13.56
N LEU A 11 -7.67 -11.80 13.70
CA LEU A 11 -6.45 -11.17 13.21
C LEU A 11 -5.20 -11.70 13.92
N ILE A 12 -5.27 -11.90 15.23
CA ILE A 12 -4.17 -12.50 16.01
C ILE A 12 -3.91 -13.94 15.57
N ALA A 13 -4.98 -14.73 15.36
CA ALA A 13 -4.86 -16.07 14.83
C ALA A 13 -4.23 -16.09 13.43
N GLY A 14 -4.59 -15.13 12.57
CA GLY A 14 -3.99 -14.93 11.27
C GLY A 14 -2.49 -14.58 11.35
N TYR A 15 -2.12 -13.71 12.26
CA TYR A 15 -0.72 -13.39 12.55
C TYR A 15 0.08 -14.61 13.00
N ARG A 16 -0.49 -15.45 13.85
CA ARG A 16 0.16 -16.70 14.28
C ARG A 16 0.39 -17.65 13.10
N ARG A 17 -0.60 -17.77 12.20
CA ARG A 17 -0.43 -18.55 10.95
C ARG A 17 0.70 -17.97 10.08
N PHE A 18 0.75 -16.66 9.92
CA PHE A 18 1.83 -15.98 9.20
C PHE A 18 3.20 -16.31 9.81
N ARG A 19 3.33 -16.21 11.13
CA ARG A 19 4.56 -16.55 11.85
C ARG A 19 4.98 -18.01 11.65
N ALA A 20 4.03 -18.92 11.62
CA ALA A 20 4.29 -20.36 11.50
C ALA A 20 4.58 -20.81 10.07
N SER A 21 4.18 -20.03 9.05
CA SER A 21 4.31 -20.39 7.63
C SER A 21 5.12 -19.39 6.83
N ARG A 22 4.47 -18.35 6.30
CA ARG A 22 5.09 -17.39 5.38
C ARG A 22 6.34 -16.71 5.93
N TYR A 23 6.31 -16.32 7.20
CA TYR A 23 7.47 -15.71 7.84
C TYR A 23 8.65 -16.69 7.92
N ARG A 24 8.40 -17.93 8.23
CA ARG A 24 9.46 -18.97 8.27
C ARG A 24 10.02 -19.27 6.88
N GLU A 25 9.17 -19.36 5.89
CA GLU A 25 9.56 -19.58 4.49
C GLU A 25 10.40 -18.44 3.93
N ALA A 26 10.05 -17.19 4.30
CA ALA A 26 10.75 -15.97 3.88
C ALA A 26 11.78 -15.48 4.91
N ARG A 27 12.21 -16.31 5.85
CA ARG A 27 13.07 -15.94 6.97
C ARG A 27 14.36 -15.24 6.52
N ASP A 28 14.99 -15.73 5.48
CA ASP A 28 16.22 -15.14 4.95
C ASP A 28 15.99 -13.76 4.37
N VAL A 29 14.83 -13.54 3.73
CA VAL A 29 14.43 -12.23 3.19
C VAL A 29 14.23 -11.24 4.33
N PHE A 30 13.44 -11.60 5.35
CA PHE A 30 13.22 -10.75 6.52
C PHE A 30 14.51 -10.45 7.28
N TYR A 31 15.40 -11.43 7.41
CA TYR A 31 16.70 -11.22 8.06
C TYR A 31 17.52 -10.17 7.33
N ARG A 32 17.58 -10.20 6.01
CA ARG A 32 18.28 -9.20 5.20
C ARG A 32 17.66 -7.80 5.29
N LEU A 33 16.33 -7.72 5.54
CA LEU A 33 15.60 -6.47 5.64
C LEU A 33 15.60 -5.83 7.02
N ARG A 34 16.20 -6.47 8.03
CA ARG A 34 16.19 -5.96 9.41
C ARG A 34 16.80 -4.57 9.57
N ASP A 35 17.79 -4.24 8.74
CA ASP A 35 18.54 -2.99 8.83
C ASP A 35 18.06 -1.92 7.82
N GLY A 36 17.07 -2.24 7.03
CA GLY A 36 16.51 -1.32 6.04
C GLY A 36 15.90 -2.01 4.83
N GLN A 37 15.50 -1.21 3.85
CA GLN A 37 14.88 -1.66 2.63
C GLN A 37 15.43 -0.89 1.42
N GLU A 38 15.46 -1.53 0.27
CA GLU A 38 15.90 -0.94 -0.99
C GLU A 38 14.93 -1.29 -2.13
N PRO A 39 13.65 -0.91 -2.02
CA PRO A 39 12.68 -1.23 -3.07
C PRO A 39 12.99 -0.45 -4.35
N ALA A 40 12.89 -1.10 -5.48
CA ALA A 40 13.07 -0.45 -6.78
C ALA A 40 11.82 0.32 -7.21
N THR A 41 10.66 -0.04 -6.67
CA THR A 41 9.36 0.48 -7.10
C THR A 41 8.56 1.02 -5.93
N MET A 42 8.06 2.26 -6.10
CA MET A 42 6.99 2.79 -5.28
C MET A 42 5.65 2.56 -5.97
N ILE A 43 4.64 2.13 -5.22
CA ILE A 43 3.28 2.03 -5.72
C ILE A 43 2.35 2.91 -4.90
N ILE A 44 1.58 3.74 -5.60
CA ILE A 44 0.46 4.49 -5.02
C ILE A 44 -0.82 3.79 -5.48
N ALA A 45 -1.59 3.24 -4.55
CA ALA A 45 -2.73 2.38 -4.84
C ALA A 45 -3.95 2.73 -3.99
N CYS A 46 -5.08 2.12 -4.35
CA CYS A 46 -6.31 2.26 -3.58
C CYS A 46 -6.27 1.42 -2.29
N ALA A 47 -6.95 1.92 -1.26
CA ALA A 47 -7.16 1.19 -0.01
C ALA A 47 -8.15 0.02 -0.14
N ASP A 48 -8.80 -0.15 -1.28
CA ASP A 48 -9.74 -1.23 -1.57
C ASP A 48 -9.10 -2.60 -1.31
N SER A 49 -9.76 -3.43 -0.50
CA SER A 49 -9.24 -4.74 -0.09
C SER A 49 -9.00 -5.73 -1.24
N ARG A 50 -9.61 -5.49 -2.40
CA ARG A 50 -9.49 -6.33 -3.59
C ARG A 50 -8.23 -6.01 -4.42
N ALA A 51 -7.59 -4.88 -4.17
CA ALA A 51 -6.51 -4.32 -4.99
C ALA A 51 -5.22 -4.13 -4.21
N ASP A 52 -4.85 -5.13 -3.40
CA ASP A 52 -3.58 -5.12 -2.67
C ASP A 52 -2.41 -5.33 -3.64
N PRO A 53 -1.50 -4.35 -3.79
CA PRO A 53 -0.40 -4.45 -4.73
C PRO A 53 0.53 -5.64 -4.48
N ALA A 54 0.85 -5.94 -3.23
CA ALA A 54 1.74 -7.05 -2.91
C ALA A 54 1.16 -8.39 -3.35
N MET A 55 -0.16 -8.56 -3.22
CA MET A 55 -0.86 -9.76 -3.67
C MET A 55 -0.93 -9.82 -5.20
N ILE A 56 -1.33 -8.72 -5.85
CA ILE A 56 -1.54 -8.68 -7.31
C ILE A 56 -0.22 -8.92 -8.06
N PHE A 57 0.87 -8.37 -7.58
CA PHE A 57 2.18 -8.49 -8.22
C PHE A 57 3.01 -9.65 -7.65
N ASP A 58 2.45 -10.48 -6.78
CA ASP A 58 3.15 -11.60 -6.15
C ASP A 58 4.53 -11.20 -5.63
N SER A 59 4.59 -10.07 -4.95
CA SER A 59 5.86 -9.48 -4.52
C SER A 59 6.30 -10.00 -3.15
N ALA A 60 7.61 -10.14 -3.00
CA ALA A 60 8.22 -10.47 -1.72
C ALA A 60 8.34 -9.24 -0.81
N PRO A 61 8.53 -9.44 0.50
CA PRO A 61 8.86 -8.34 1.40
C PRO A 61 10.09 -7.56 0.91
N GLY A 62 10.01 -6.24 0.92
CA GLY A 62 11.09 -5.35 0.48
C GLY A 62 11.09 -4.98 -0.99
N GLU A 63 10.29 -5.63 -1.83
CA GLU A 63 10.24 -5.30 -3.26
C GLU A 63 9.50 -4.00 -3.58
N LEU A 64 8.43 -3.72 -2.85
CA LEU A 64 7.57 -2.58 -3.08
C LEU A 64 7.56 -1.64 -1.88
N PHE A 65 7.63 -0.35 -2.15
CA PHE A 65 7.29 0.70 -1.19
C PHE A 65 5.91 1.22 -1.52
N THR A 66 4.92 0.90 -0.69
CA THR A 66 3.51 1.09 -1.05
C THR A 66 2.84 2.10 -0.13
N VAL A 67 2.14 3.07 -0.73
CA VAL A 67 1.19 3.94 -0.05
C VAL A 67 -0.19 3.72 -0.65
N ARG A 68 -1.21 3.62 0.20
CA ARG A 68 -2.59 3.39 -0.23
C ARG A 68 -3.51 4.44 0.38
N ASN A 69 -4.41 4.94 -0.46
CA ASN A 69 -5.47 5.85 -0.03
C ASN A 69 -6.78 5.51 -0.76
N VAL A 70 -7.86 6.20 -0.44
CA VAL A 70 -9.11 6.00 -1.18
C VAL A 70 -8.96 6.60 -2.57
N ALA A 71 -9.14 5.78 -3.60
CA ALA A 71 -9.06 6.12 -5.02
C ALA A 71 -7.65 6.28 -5.62
N ALA A 72 -6.59 5.86 -4.92
CA ALA A 72 -5.21 5.97 -5.42
C ALA A 72 -4.83 7.39 -5.85
N LEU A 73 -5.20 8.39 -5.06
CA LEU A 73 -4.99 9.79 -5.38
C LEU A 73 -3.55 10.22 -5.11
N VAL A 74 -3.02 11.02 -6.04
CA VAL A 74 -1.76 11.74 -5.86
C VAL A 74 -2.10 13.22 -5.70
N PRO A 75 -1.93 13.82 -4.50
CA PRO A 75 -2.25 15.23 -4.31
C PRO A 75 -1.28 16.12 -5.07
N PRO A 76 -1.67 17.35 -5.43
CA PRO A 76 -0.75 18.32 -5.98
C PRO A 76 0.36 18.65 -5.00
N TYR A 77 1.52 19.05 -5.52
CA TYR A 77 2.64 19.50 -4.70
C TYR A 77 2.25 20.74 -3.88
N ASP A 78 2.54 20.72 -2.60
CA ASP A 78 2.22 21.78 -1.67
C ASP A 78 3.40 22.01 -0.71
N GLU A 79 3.97 23.22 -0.74
CA GLU A 79 5.07 23.62 0.14
C GLU A 79 4.61 24.07 1.52
N SER A 80 3.30 24.26 1.74
CA SER A 80 2.77 24.61 3.07
C SER A 80 3.04 23.47 4.04
N GLY A 81 3.49 23.76 5.23
CA GLY A 81 3.60 22.78 6.30
C GLY A 81 2.24 22.14 6.59
N GLY A 82 2.23 20.90 7.08
CA GLY A 82 1.01 20.17 7.42
C GLY A 82 1.17 18.67 7.27
N LEU A 83 0.06 17.95 7.44
CA LEU A 83 0.02 16.49 7.36
C LEU A 83 -0.32 16.04 5.94
N HIS A 84 0.71 15.74 5.18
CA HIS A 84 0.61 15.32 3.77
C HIS A 84 1.18 13.91 3.60
N GLY A 85 0.43 12.88 4.01
CA GLY A 85 0.92 11.51 4.08
C GLY A 85 1.39 10.94 2.75
N VAL A 86 0.64 11.13 1.66
CA VAL A 86 1.04 10.64 0.33
C VAL A 86 2.26 11.39 -0.19
N SER A 87 2.28 12.71 -0.06
CA SER A 87 3.42 13.55 -0.47
C SER A 87 4.68 13.22 0.33
N ALA A 88 4.55 12.98 1.63
CA ALA A 88 5.67 12.57 2.48
C ALA A 88 6.23 11.20 2.07
N ALA A 89 5.36 10.24 1.75
CA ALA A 89 5.77 8.94 1.26
C ALA A 89 6.50 9.03 -0.09
N LEU A 90 5.98 9.87 -0.99
CA LEU A 90 6.58 10.12 -2.29
C LEU A 90 7.98 10.75 -2.15
N GLU A 91 8.10 11.77 -1.34
CA GLU A 91 9.39 12.41 -1.05
C GLU A 91 10.40 11.41 -0.47
N PHE A 92 9.97 10.62 0.50
CA PHE A 92 10.82 9.58 1.11
C PHE A 92 11.28 8.55 0.08
N ALA A 93 10.37 8.06 -0.74
CA ALA A 93 10.69 7.10 -1.79
C ALA A 93 11.72 7.62 -2.79
N VAL A 94 11.58 8.86 -3.21
CA VAL A 94 12.48 9.48 -4.21
C VAL A 94 13.82 9.88 -3.58
N THR A 95 13.80 10.56 -2.45
CA THR A 95 15.01 11.18 -1.88
C THR A 95 15.81 10.24 -0.99
N ARG A 96 15.13 9.34 -0.26
CA ARG A 96 15.78 8.42 0.68
C ARG A 96 15.97 7.03 0.11
N LEU A 97 14.89 6.43 -0.39
CA LEU A 97 14.95 5.08 -0.94
C LEU A 97 15.50 5.04 -2.38
N LYS A 98 15.43 6.16 -3.08
CA LYS A 98 15.91 6.29 -4.47
C LYS A 98 15.30 5.23 -5.39
N VAL A 99 13.98 5.06 -5.30
CA VAL A 99 13.25 4.13 -6.16
C VAL A 99 13.49 4.44 -7.64
N LYS A 100 13.48 3.42 -8.47
CA LYS A 100 13.73 3.56 -9.92
C LYS A 100 12.47 3.94 -10.68
N GLN A 101 11.30 3.62 -10.12
CA GLN A 101 10.02 3.88 -10.76
C GLN A 101 8.92 4.10 -9.75
N ILE A 102 7.90 4.82 -10.16
CA ILE A 102 6.68 5.08 -9.40
C ILE A 102 5.52 4.62 -10.26
N VAL A 103 4.66 3.79 -9.68
CA VAL A 103 3.46 3.28 -10.32
C VAL A 103 2.25 3.81 -9.59
N VAL A 104 1.30 4.39 -10.32
CA VAL A 104 -0.03 4.73 -9.80
C VAL A 104 -1.00 3.67 -10.31
N MET A 105 -1.55 2.88 -9.41
CA MET A 105 -2.37 1.72 -9.76
C MET A 105 -3.84 1.99 -9.43
N GLY A 106 -4.67 2.09 -10.45
CA GLY A 106 -6.13 2.10 -10.34
C GLY A 106 -6.69 0.69 -10.45
N HIS A 107 -8.01 0.54 -10.23
CA HIS A 107 -8.71 -0.73 -10.38
C HIS A 107 -10.17 -0.50 -10.82
N GLY A 108 -10.77 -1.53 -11.38
CA GLY A 108 -12.18 -1.49 -11.77
C GLY A 108 -13.11 -1.43 -10.55
N GLY A 109 -14.26 -0.76 -10.72
CA GLY A 109 -15.27 -0.66 -9.67
C GLY A 109 -14.85 0.08 -8.42
N CYS A 110 -13.94 1.05 -8.55
CA CYS A 110 -13.43 1.81 -7.42
C CYS A 110 -14.50 2.69 -6.78
N GLY A 111 -14.87 2.39 -5.53
CA GLY A 111 -15.86 3.17 -4.77
C GLY A 111 -15.41 4.61 -4.49
N GLY A 112 -14.12 4.83 -4.30
CA GLY A 112 -13.56 6.17 -4.09
C GLY A 112 -13.68 7.06 -5.32
N ILE A 113 -13.42 6.52 -6.52
CA ILE A 113 -13.60 7.26 -7.78
C ILE A 113 -15.10 7.54 -8.00
N ALA A 114 -15.96 6.55 -7.78
CA ALA A 114 -17.40 6.76 -7.89
C ALA A 114 -17.92 7.86 -6.96
N ALA A 115 -17.47 7.86 -5.70
CA ALA A 115 -17.81 8.90 -4.72
C ALA A 115 -17.29 10.28 -5.14
N SER A 116 -16.08 10.36 -5.67
CA SER A 116 -15.49 11.62 -6.15
C SER A 116 -16.26 12.20 -7.34
N LEU A 117 -16.68 11.35 -8.26
CA LEU A 117 -17.50 11.78 -9.42
C LEU A 117 -18.89 12.25 -8.99
N ALA A 118 -19.54 11.55 -8.06
CA ALA A 118 -20.83 11.97 -7.51
C ALA A 118 -20.73 13.32 -6.81
N ALA A 119 -19.71 13.52 -5.95
CA ALA A 119 -19.49 14.77 -5.27
C ALA A 119 -19.18 15.94 -6.24
N ALA A 120 -18.51 15.68 -7.35
CA ALA A 120 -18.25 16.69 -8.37
C ALA A 120 -19.51 17.08 -9.14
N ALA A 121 -20.42 16.14 -9.39
CA ALA A 121 -21.68 16.38 -10.08
C ALA A 121 -22.65 17.24 -9.24
N ASP A 122 -22.57 17.17 -7.90
CA ASP A 122 -23.43 17.92 -6.98
C ASP A 122 -22.92 19.34 -6.69
N ARG A 123 -21.78 19.73 -7.22
CA ARG A 123 -21.24 21.09 -7.06
C ARG A 123 -21.95 22.06 -8.03
N PRO A 124 -22.41 23.23 -7.52
CA PRO A 124 -23.00 24.25 -8.36
C PRO A 124 -21.98 24.85 -9.36
#